data_7999aa8b2a2dc29e4412a34510c47ffd
#
_entry.id   7999aa8b2a2dc29e4412a34510c47ffd
#
_cell.length_a   1.000
_cell.length_b   1.000
_cell.length_c   1.000
_cell.angle_alpha   90.00
_cell.angle_beta   90.00
_cell.angle_gamma   90.00
#
_symmetry.space_group_name_H-M   'P 1'
#
loop_
_entity.id
_entity.type
_entity.pdbx_description
1 polymer ?
#
loop_
_entity_poly.entity_id
_entity_poly.type
_entity_poly.pdbx_seq_one_letter_code
_entity_poly.pdbx_strand_id
1 'polypeptide(L)'
;MRRARVTRGALYHHFKDKQDLFRAVLHEEQSKVAAKCTEAGAKESDPWRALMAANEAFLEACLDPAVQQIVLIDAPAVLGTEGFRQSDESYYLAGLKAAIEAAIAAGIIEQQPVEALAHMIMGSMNEAARLIAHASDKERARREVSESANRVWNGLRIDTTR
;
A
#
# COMPACT_ATOMS: atom_id res chain seq x y z
N MET A 1 22.91 9.26 5.09
CA MET A 1 22.43 9.83 3.80
C MET A 1 23.63 10.34 2.99
N ARG A 2 23.95 9.71 1.88
CA ARG A 2 24.90 10.29 0.91
C ARG A 2 24.20 11.48 0.26
N ARG A 3 24.63 12.69 0.56
CA ARG A 3 24.17 13.90 -0.13
C ARG A 3 24.55 13.75 -1.60
N ALA A 4 23.55 13.60 -2.50
CA ALA A 4 23.77 13.70 -3.91
C ALA A 4 24.35 15.10 -4.21
N ARG A 5 25.57 15.17 -4.75
CA ARG A 5 26.19 16.41 -5.22
C ARG A 5 25.58 16.78 -6.58
N VAL A 6 24.29 17.14 -6.56
CA VAL A 6 23.58 17.58 -7.75
C VAL A 6 23.39 19.08 -7.64
N THR A 7 23.83 19.83 -8.66
CA THR A 7 23.61 21.26 -8.69
C THR A 7 22.15 21.57 -9.01
N ARG A 8 21.66 22.72 -8.54
CA ARG A 8 20.29 23.17 -8.80
C ARG A 8 19.98 23.21 -10.31
N GLY A 9 20.96 23.62 -11.14
CA GLY A 9 20.82 23.63 -12.59
C GLY A 9 20.64 22.25 -13.21
N ALA A 10 21.36 21.22 -12.71
CA ALA A 10 21.22 19.86 -13.20
C ALA A 10 19.83 19.26 -12.91
N LEU A 11 19.21 19.61 -11.76
CA LEU A 11 17.83 19.19 -11.45
C LEU A 11 16.81 19.77 -12.42
N TYR A 12 16.91 21.06 -12.76
CA TYR A 12 15.97 21.71 -13.69
C TYR A 12 16.14 21.31 -15.16
N HIS A 13 17.20 20.58 -15.53
CA HIS A 13 17.30 19.93 -16.84
C HIS A 13 16.46 18.65 -16.94
N HIS A 14 16.20 17.98 -15.81
CA HIS A 14 15.47 16.71 -15.78
C HIS A 14 14.03 16.85 -15.30
N PHE A 15 13.72 17.86 -14.50
CA PHE A 15 12.39 18.07 -13.92
C PHE A 15 11.90 19.49 -14.22
N LYS A 16 10.64 19.60 -14.65
CA LYS A 16 10.01 20.88 -15.00
C LYS A 16 9.90 21.82 -13.79
N ASP A 17 9.59 21.25 -12.63
CA ASP A 17 9.39 21.98 -11.38
C ASP A 17 9.61 21.06 -10.16
N LYS A 18 9.39 21.62 -8.96
CA LYS A 18 9.49 20.85 -7.71
C LYS A 18 8.46 19.73 -7.60
N GLN A 19 7.28 19.92 -8.18
CA GLN A 19 6.20 18.96 -8.11
C GLN A 19 6.51 17.75 -9.00
N ASP A 20 7.11 17.99 -10.17
CA ASP A 20 7.57 16.94 -11.07
C ASP A 20 8.67 16.08 -10.43
N LEU A 21 9.65 16.72 -9.79
CA LEU A 21 10.66 16.02 -8.98
C LEU A 21 10.02 15.21 -7.84
N PHE A 22 9.06 15.81 -7.13
CA PHE A 22 8.37 15.11 -6.04
C PHE A 22 7.62 13.88 -6.54
N ARG A 23 6.91 13.99 -7.67
CA ARG A 23 6.22 12.86 -8.30
C ARG A 23 7.17 11.72 -8.66
N ALA A 24 8.37 12.02 -9.17
CA ALA A 24 9.36 11.01 -9.48
C ALA A 24 9.87 10.28 -8.22
N VAL A 25 10.10 11.02 -7.12
CA VAL A 25 10.50 10.42 -5.85
C VAL A 25 9.37 9.58 -5.25
N LEU A 26 8.14 10.08 -5.28
CA LEU A 26 6.94 9.34 -4.83
C LEU A 26 6.77 8.05 -5.63
N HIS A 27 6.90 8.13 -6.97
CA HIS A 27 6.85 6.97 -7.86
C HIS A 27 7.85 5.89 -7.45
N GLU A 28 9.09 6.28 -7.18
CA GLU A 28 10.14 5.35 -6.75
C GLU A 28 9.78 4.65 -5.43
N GLU A 29 9.28 5.38 -4.43
CA GLU A 29 8.91 4.80 -3.14
C GLU A 29 7.66 3.91 -3.24
N GLN A 30 6.62 4.34 -3.94
CA GLN A 30 5.43 3.51 -4.17
C GLN A 30 5.76 2.24 -4.97
N SER A 31 6.62 2.32 -5.97
CA SER A 31 7.09 1.15 -6.73
C SER A 31 7.82 0.14 -5.86
N LYS A 32 8.66 0.60 -4.91
CA LYS A 32 9.34 -0.28 -3.94
C LYS A 32 8.36 -1.00 -3.02
N VAL A 33 7.36 -0.29 -2.53
CA VAL A 33 6.32 -0.87 -1.68
C VAL A 33 5.50 -1.90 -2.47
N ALA A 34 5.04 -1.57 -3.67
CA ALA A 34 4.29 -2.47 -4.53
C ALA A 34 5.09 -3.74 -4.88
N ALA A 35 6.39 -3.59 -5.16
CA ALA A 35 7.28 -4.73 -5.42
C ALA A 35 7.40 -5.65 -4.20
N LYS A 36 7.55 -5.10 -2.99
CA LYS A 36 7.58 -5.89 -1.74
C LYS A 36 6.29 -6.68 -1.53
N CYS A 37 5.12 -6.05 -1.76
CA CYS A 37 3.83 -6.72 -1.65
C CYS A 37 3.70 -7.87 -2.66
N THR A 38 4.08 -7.61 -3.91
CA THR A 38 4.05 -8.61 -4.99
C THR A 38 4.98 -9.77 -4.69
N GLU A 39 6.21 -9.50 -4.24
CA GLU A 39 7.18 -10.53 -3.87
C GLU A 39 6.71 -11.37 -2.69
N ALA A 40 6.11 -10.76 -1.67
CA ALA A 40 5.57 -11.48 -0.52
C ALA A 40 4.42 -12.41 -0.93
N GLY A 41 3.48 -11.91 -1.74
CA GLY A 41 2.37 -12.72 -2.25
C GLY A 41 2.83 -13.88 -3.15
N ALA A 42 3.83 -13.65 -4.00
CA ALA A 42 4.34 -14.66 -4.93
C ALA A 42 5.05 -15.85 -4.25
N LYS A 43 5.41 -15.74 -2.97
CA LYS A 43 5.99 -16.84 -2.17
C LYS A 43 4.95 -17.86 -1.71
N GLU A 44 3.68 -17.49 -1.77
CA GLU A 44 2.57 -18.30 -1.31
C GLU A 44 1.83 -18.94 -2.50
N SER A 45 1.53 -20.21 -2.41
CA SER A 45 0.75 -20.94 -3.44
C SER A 45 -0.77 -20.85 -3.21
N ASP A 46 -1.19 -20.59 -1.98
CA ASP A 46 -2.60 -20.41 -1.61
C ASP A 46 -3.02 -18.96 -1.80
N PRO A 47 -4.09 -18.66 -2.56
CA PRO A 47 -4.52 -17.29 -2.86
C PRO A 47 -4.80 -16.44 -1.61
N TRP A 48 -5.33 -17.06 -0.54
CA TRP A 48 -5.59 -16.35 0.70
C TRP A 48 -4.32 -15.99 1.42
N ARG A 49 -3.38 -16.94 1.52
CA ARG A 49 -2.06 -16.67 2.12
C ARG A 49 -1.30 -15.63 1.33
N ALA A 50 -1.37 -15.67 -0.01
CA ALA A 50 -0.76 -14.65 -0.87
C ALA A 50 -1.30 -13.25 -0.58
N LEU A 51 -2.63 -13.12 -0.46
CA LEU A 51 -3.29 -11.86 -0.11
C LEU A 51 -2.85 -11.36 1.27
N MET A 52 -2.83 -12.24 2.28
CA MET A 52 -2.40 -11.90 3.64
C MET A 52 -0.92 -11.52 3.70
N ALA A 53 -0.04 -12.24 3.01
CA ALA A 53 1.39 -11.93 2.95
C ALA A 53 1.66 -10.58 2.29
N ALA A 54 0.95 -10.23 1.21
CA ALA A 54 1.03 -8.93 0.58
C ALA A 54 0.56 -7.80 1.53
N ASN A 55 -0.52 -8.02 2.28
CA ASN A 55 -1.02 -7.09 3.27
C ASN A 55 0.00 -6.83 4.40
N GLU A 56 0.58 -7.88 4.97
CA GLU A 56 1.61 -7.73 6.00
C GLU A 56 2.86 -7.01 5.47
N ALA A 57 3.28 -7.31 4.23
CA ALA A 57 4.40 -6.61 3.60
C ALA A 57 4.13 -5.11 3.41
N PHE A 58 2.89 -4.74 3.11
CA PHE A 58 2.47 -3.33 3.06
C PHE A 58 2.58 -2.66 4.43
N LEU A 59 2.03 -3.27 5.49
CA LEU A 59 2.09 -2.72 6.84
C LEU A 59 3.54 -2.61 7.36
N GLU A 60 4.38 -3.58 7.03
CA GLU A 60 5.82 -3.52 7.35
C GLU A 60 6.52 -2.39 6.61
N ALA A 61 6.20 -2.18 5.33
CA ALA A 61 6.76 -1.07 4.56
C ALA A 61 6.38 0.30 5.15
N CYS A 62 5.24 0.42 5.84
CA CYS A 62 4.83 1.65 6.52
C CYS A 62 5.73 2.03 7.71
N LEU A 63 6.61 1.13 8.17
CA LEU A 63 7.63 1.45 9.18
C LEU A 63 8.86 2.16 8.60
N ASP A 64 9.07 2.07 7.28
CA ASP A 64 10.20 2.73 6.62
C ASP A 64 10.05 4.26 6.71
N PRO A 65 11.08 4.98 7.25
CA PRO A 65 11.02 6.42 7.38
C PRO A 65 10.82 7.18 6.06
N ALA A 66 11.32 6.66 4.93
CA ALA A 66 11.12 7.27 3.63
C ALA A 66 9.66 7.12 3.16
N VAL A 67 9.07 5.94 3.35
CA VAL A 67 7.65 5.68 3.06
C VAL A 67 6.77 6.59 3.93
N GLN A 68 7.05 6.68 5.23
CA GLN A 68 6.30 7.55 6.14
C GLN A 68 6.34 9.01 5.70
N GLN A 69 7.53 9.54 5.43
CA GLN A 69 7.66 10.95 5.10
C GLN A 69 7.12 11.24 3.70
N ILE A 70 7.55 10.49 2.69
CA ILE A 70 7.28 10.81 1.28
C ILE A 70 5.86 10.39 0.89
N VAL A 71 5.47 9.16 1.22
CA VAL A 71 4.19 8.58 0.76
C VAL A 71 3.04 9.00 1.68
N LEU A 72 3.21 8.86 3.01
CA LEU A 72 2.07 9.00 3.92
C LEU A 72 1.86 10.43 4.44
N ILE A 73 2.92 11.26 4.49
CA ILE A 73 2.85 12.63 5.01
C ILE A 73 2.89 13.66 3.88
N ASP A 74 3.96 13.63 3.06
CA ASP A 74 4.19 14.69 2.07
C ASP A 74 3.26 14.56 0.84
N ALA A 75 2.98 13.33 0.36
CA ALA A 75 2.21 13.14 -0.86
C ALA A 75 0.77 13.69 -0.76
N PRO A 76 0.00 13.43 0.32
CA PRO A 76 -1.32 14.05 0.47
C PRO A 76 -1.25 15.58 0.56
N ALA A 77 -0.20 16.13 1.19
CA ALA A 77 -0.03 17.57 1.33
C ALA A 77 0.36 18.26 0.00
N VAL A 78 1.15 17.58 -0.84
CA VAL A 78 1.64 18.15 -2.12
C VAL A 78 0.66 17.94 -3.27
N LEU A 79 0.01 16.76 -3.33
CA LEU A 79 -0.87 16.36 -4.43
C LEU A 79 -2.35 16.65 -4.15
N GLY A 80 -2.71 16.93 -2.89
CA GLY A 80 -4.08 16.93 -2.43
C GLY A 80 -4.67 15.51 -2.36
N THR A 81 -5.85 15.39 -1.77
CA THR A 81 -6.51 14.10 -1.52
C THR A 81 -6.74 13.32 -2.82
N GLU A 82 -7.24 13.97 -3.86
CA GLU A 82 -7.56 13.32 -5.13
C GLU A 82 -6.30 12.90 -5.90
N GLY A 83 -5.29 13.76 -5.96
CA GLY A 83 -4.03 13.43 -6.65
C GLY A 83 -3.27 12.30 -5.93
N PHE A 84 -3.33 12.24 -4.59
CA PHE A 84 -2.77 11.13 -3.82
C PHE A 84 -3.54 9.83 -4.08
N ARG A 85 -4.89 9.86 -4.05
CA ARG A 85 -5.73 8.71 -4.33
C ARG A 85 -5.45 8.12 -5.72
N GLN A 86 -5.39 8.95 -6.75
CA GLN A 86 -5.08 8.50 -8.13
C GLN A 86 -3.68 7.88 -8.22
N SER A 87 -2.69 8.47 -7.56
CA SER A 87 -1.34 7.90 -7.49
C SER A 87 -1.37 6.52 -6.85
N ASP A 88 -2.00 6.39 -5.70
CA ASP A 88 -2.05 5.16 -4.91
C ASP A 88 -2.78 4.02 -5.66
N GLU A 89 -3.92 4.33 -6.29
CA GLU A 89 -4.67 3.40 -7.12
C GLU A 89 -3.82 2.84 -8.28
N SER A 90 -2.97 3.67 -8.90
CA SER A 90 -2.14 3.27 -10.01
C SER A 90 -1.10 2.19 -9.66
N TYR A 91 -0.72 2.07 -8.38
CA TYR A 91 0.27 1.08 -7.91
C TYR A 91 -0.36 -0.16 -7.30
N TYR A 92 -1.46 -0.02 -6.58
CA TYR A 92 -1.93 -1.09 -5.70
C TYR A 92 -3.27 -1.69 -6.12
N LEU A 93 -4.16 -0.92 -6.77
CA LEU A 93 -5.53 -1.34 -7.02
C LEU A 93 -5.60 -2.56 -7.94
N ALA A 94 -4.85 -2.59 -9.03
CA ALA A 94 -4.87 -3.70 -9.97
C ALA A 94 -4.42 -5.03 -9.34
N GLY A 95 -3.33 -4.99 -8.55
CA GLY A 95 -2.83 -6.16 -7.83
C GLY A 95 -3.81 -6.65 -6.76
N LEU A 96 -4.42 -5.74 -6.02
CA LEU A 96 -5.43 -6.06 -5.02
C LEU A 96 -6.67 -6.71 -5.65
N LYS A 97 -7.17 -6.17 -6.76
CA LYS A 97 -8.30 -6.76 -7.49
C LYS A 97 -7.98 -8.16 -7.97
N ALA A 98 -6.84 -8.37 -8.58
CA ALA A 98 -6.41 -9.69 -9.03
C ALA A 98 -6.31 -10.70 -7.87
N ALA A 99 -5.82 -10.28 -6.71
CA ALA A 99 -5.72 -11.14 -5.52
C ALA A 99 -7.11 -11.47 -4.95
N ILE A 100 -8.06 -10.53 -4.93
CA ILE A 100 -9.45 -10.78 -4.53
C ILE A 100 -10.13 -11.72 -5.51
N GLU A 101 -9.97 -11.51 -6.82
CA GLU A 101 -10.51 -12.40 -7.87
C GLU A 101 -9.99 -13.84 -7.74
N ALA A 102 -8.70 -14.00 -7.46
CA ALA A 102 -8.11 -15.31 -7.21
C ALA A 102 -8.70 -15.99 -5.97
N ALA A 103 -8.95 -15.25 -4.89
CA ALA A 103 -9.57 -15.79 -3.68
C ALA A 103 -11.05 -16.16 -3.91
N ILE A 104 -11.79 -15.39 -4.71
CA ILE A 104 -13.16 -15.73 -5.14
C ILE A 104 -13.15 -16.98 -6.01
N ALA A 105 -12.27 -17.04 -7.01
CA ALA A 105 -12.17 -18.21 -7.92
C ALA A 105 -11.78 -19.50 -7.17
N ALA A 106 -11.00 -19.38 -6.07
CA ALA A 106 -10.67 -20.50 -5.18
C ALA A 106 -11.79 -20.84 -4.18
N GLY A 107 -12.93 -20.13 -4.20
CA GLY A 107 -14.04 -20.37 -3.27
C GLY A 107 -13.76 -19.98 -1.83
N ILE A 108 -12.78 -19.11 -1.58
CA ILE A 108 -12.39 -18.64 -0.24
C ILE A 108 -13.24 -17.44 0.19
N ILE A 109 -13.58 -16.57 -0.75
CA ILE A 109 -14.44 -15.40 -0.57
C ILE A 109 -15.69 -15.58 -1.43
N GLU A 110 -16.86 -15.18 -0.93
CA GLU A 110 -18.10 -15.18 -1.72
C GLU A 110 -18.01 -14.23 -2.93
N GLN A 111 -18.72 -14.62 -4.01
CA GLN A 111 -18.86 -13.80 -5.21
C GLN A 111 -19.48 -12.45 -4.86
N GLN A 112 -18.77 -11.37 -5.14
CA GLN A 112 -19.21 -10.02 -4.85
C GLN A 112 -18.53 -8.99 -5.79
N PRO A 113 -18.98 -7.72 -5.82
CA PRO A 113 -18.38 -6.69 -6.66
C PRO A 113 -16.92 -6.38 -6.25
N VAL A 114 -15.96 -6.93 -7.01
CA VAL A 114 -14.52 -6.83 -6.73
C VAL A 114 -14.05 -5.38 -6.68
N GLU A 115 -14.54 -4.53 -7.58
CA GLU A 115 -14.20 -3.09 -7.64
C GLU A 115 -14.50 -2.40 -6.31
N ALA A 116 -15.74 -2.54 -5.83
CA ALA A 116 -16.17 -1.92 -4.58
C ALA A 116 -15.38 -2.46 -3.38
N LEU A 117 -15.19 -3.77 -3.30
CA LEU A 117 -14.44 -4.40 -2.22
C LEU A 117 -12.98 -3.93 -2.21
N ALA A 118 -12.32 -3.88 -3.37
CA ALA A 118 -10.94 -3.44 -3.48
C ALA A 118 -10.75 -1.98 -3.02
N HIS A 119 -11.65 -1.07 -3.41
CA HIS A 119 -11.61 0.32 -2.96
C HIS A 119 -11.85 0.45 -1.44
N MET A 120 -12.78 -0.30 -0.86
CA MET A 120 -13.01 -0.30 0.59
C MET A 120 -11.78 -0.79 1.35
N ILE A 121 -11.17 -1.88 0.89
CA ILE A 121 -9.95 -2.43 1.48
C ILE A 121 -8.80 -1.44 1.35
N MET A 122 -8.55 -0.88 0.16
CA MET A 122 -7.49 0.08 -0.05
C MET A 122 -7.67 1.32 0.83
N GLY A 123 -8.90 1.83 0.98
CA GLY A 123 -9.21 2.92 1.91
C GLY A 123 -8.88 2.57 3.37
N SER A 124 -9.23 1.35 3.80
CA SER A 124 -8.91 0.89 5.16
C SER A 124 -7.40 0.72 5.39
N MET A 125 -6.66 0.25 4.38
CA MET A 125 -5.21 0.11 4.44
C MET A 125 -4.50 1.45 4.47
N ASN A 126 -4.99 2.44 3.72
CA ASN A 126 -4.46 3.81 3.77
C ASN A 126 -4.66 4.44 5.15
N GLU A 127 -5.81 4.23 5.77
CA GLU A 127 -6.04 4.68 7.14
C GLU A 127 -5.14 3.95 8.13
N ALA A 128 -4.94 2.65 7.97
CA ALA A 128 -4.00 1.85 8.75
C ALA A 128 -2.56 2.41 8.66
N ALA A 129 -2.09 2.69 7.45
CA ALA A 129 -0.78 3.29 7.20
C ALA A 129 -0.64 4.67 7.88
N ARG A 130 -1.71 5.50 7.82
CA ARG A 130 -1.75 6.80 8.48
C ARG A 130 -1.67 6.68 10.00
N LEU A 131 -2.38 5.73 10.59
CA LEU A 131 -2.30 5.46 12.04
C LEU A 131 -0.89 5.08 12.46
N ILE A 132 -0.21 4.21 11.71
CA ILE A 132 1.18 3.81 11.97
C ILE A 132 2.11 5.03 11.86
N ALA A 133 1.98 5.83 10.80
CA ALA A 133 2.86 6.98 10.55
C ALA A 133 2.79 8.03 11.67
N HIS A 134 1.63 8.24 12.28
CA HIS A 134 1.40 9.25 13.32
C HIS A 134 1.56 8.72 14.75
N ALA A 135 1.75 7.42 14.93
CA ALA A 135 1.92 6.82 16.26
C ALA A 135 3.28 7.19 16.87
N SER A 136 3.31 7.38 18.20
CA SER A 136 4.56 7.52 18.97
C SER A 136 5.35 6.22 19.03
N ASP A 137 4.66 5.08 19.17
CA ASP A 137 5.20 3.73 19.08
C ASP A 137 4.66 3.05 17.81
N LYS A 138 5.43 3.13 16.74
CA LYS A 138 5.04 2.66 15.41
C LYS A 138 4.95 1.14 15.32
N GLU A 139 5.85 0.45 15.99
CA GLU A 139 5.85 -1.02 16.05
C GLU A 139 4.62 -1.56 16.77
N ARG A 140 4.23 -0.94 17.85
CA ARG A 140 2.99 -1.28 18.56
C ARG A 140 1.78 -1.00 17.67
N ALA A 141 1.72 0.19 17.05
CA ALA A 141 0.63 0.56 16.16
C ALA A 141 0.51 -0.41 14.97
N ARG A 142 1.64 -0.82 14.36
CA ARG A 142 1.64 -1.81 13.28
C ARG A 142 1.04 -3.14 13.74
N ARG A 143 1.44 -3.65 14.90
CA ARG A 143 0.88 -4.91 15.44
C ARG A 143 -0.63 -4.81 15.68
N GLU A 144 -1.09 -3.75 16.33
CA GLU A 144 -2.51 -3.54 16.63
C GLU A 144 -3.35 -3.40 15.35
N VAL A 145 -2.81 -2.71 14.33
CA VAL A 145 -3.43 -2.57 13.00
C VAL A 145 -3.46 -3.91 12.27
N SER A 146 -2.34 -4.66 12.26
CA SER A 146 -2.28 -5.99 11.63
C SER A 146 -3.31 -6.95 12.24
N GLU A 147 -3.41 -7.02 13.57
CA GLU A 147 -4.41 -7.84 14.25
C GLU A 147 -5.84 -7.46 13.84
N SER A 148 -6.13 -6.16 13.77
CA SER A 148 -7.46 -5.66 13.40
C SER A 148 -7.77 -5.94 11.93
N ALA A 149 -6.82 -5.67 11.03
CA ALA A 149 -6.94 -5.94 9.60
C ALA A 149 -7.17 -7.44 9.35
N ASN A 150 -6.40 -8.32 10.02
CA ASN A 150 -6.57 -9.76 9.91
C ASN A 150 -7.96 -10.24 10.33
N ARG A 151 -8.57 -9.63 11.36
CA ARG A 151 -9.96 -9.95 11.75
C ARG A 151 -10.95 -9.52 10.69
N VAL A 152 -10.80 -8.32 10.12
CA VAL A 152 -11.65 -7.82 9.04
C VAL A 152 -11.55 -8.71 7.81
N TRP A 153 -10.32 -9.04 7.39
CA TRP A 153 -10.07 -9.94 6.27
C TRP A 153 -10.68 -11.33 6.49
N ASN A 154 -10.46 -11.93 7.66
CA ASN A 154 -11.05 -13.24 7.98
C ASN A 154 -12.58 -13.24 7.97
N GLY A 155 -13.21 -12.10 8.25
CA GLY A 155 -14.66 -11.93 8.12
C GLY A 155 -15.19 -11.99 6.68
N LEU A 156 -14.32 -11.89 5.67
CA LEU A 156 -14.69 -12.05 4.26
C LEU A 156 -14.68 -13.52 3.81
N ARG A 157 -14.07 -14.41 4.60
CA ARG A 157 -13.96 -15.84 4.22
C ARG A 157 -15.30 -16.55 4.39
N ILE A 158 -15.55 -17.47 3.47
CA ILE A 158 -16.67 -18.39 3.59
C ILE A 158 -16.41 -19.32 4.78
N ASP A 159 -17.35 -19.34 5.73
CA ASP A 159 -17.31 -20.31 6.83
C ASP A 159 -17.56 -21.72 6.27
N THR A 160 -16.51 -22.52 6.19
CA THR A 160 -16.59 -23.94 5.75
C THR A 160 -17.09 -24.88 6.87
N THR A 161 -17.59 -24.32 7.98
CA THR A 161 -18.02 -25.07 9.18
C THR A 161 -19.55 -25.16 9.31
N ARG A 162 -20.31 -25.14 8.19
CA ARG A 162 -21.73 -25.48 8.18
C ARG A 162 -22.01 -26.75 7.46
#